data_7a3c84d044db08a0c9ef759234f349c0
#
_entry.id   7a3c84d044db08a0c9ef759234f349c0
#
_cell.length_a   1.000
_cell.length_b   1.000
_cell.length_c   1.000
_cell.angle_alpha   90.00
_cell.angle_beta   90.00
_cell.angle_gamma   90.00
#
_symmetry.space_group_name_H-M   'P 1'
#
loop_
_entity.id
_entity.type
_entity.pdbx_description
1 polymer ?
#
loop_
_entity_poly.entity_id
_entity_poly.type
_entity_poly.pdbx_seq_one_letter_code
_entity_poly.pdbx_strand_id
1 'polypeptide(L)'
;VLFDGSSTEGWRGYGMETLPARWTIEDGCLKINGSGGGEAHVADGGDIIFAAQKFKNFELELEWKVAKGSNSGIFILAQEVKKEDGTYEPIYISSPECQVLDNENHPDARLGKDGNRMSSSLYDMIPAKPQNSKPAGEWNKVKILCYKGTVVHYQNDVPVVEYHLWTPQWTEMLQKSKFSEEKWPDAFKLLNNCGGENHEGYIGFQDHGDDVWFRNIKVTV
;
A
#
# COMPACT_ATOMS: atom_id res chain seq x y z
N VAL A 1 -6.04 2.43 -17.46
CA VAL A 1 -4.68 1.92 -17.24
C VAL A 1 -3.88 2.99 -16.54
N LEU A 2 -3.30 2.66 -15.38
CA LEU A 2 -2.44 3.59 -14.63
C LEU A 2 -0.97 3.43 -15.02
N PHE A 3 -0.58 2.24 -15.46
CA PHE A 3 0.77 1.95 -15.91
C PHE A 3 0.75 0.78 -16.91
N ASP A 4 1.28 0.99 -18.11
CA ASP A 4 1.27 0.01 -19.19
C ASP A 4 2.66 -0.54 -19.54
N GLY A 5 3.68 -0.10 -18.83
CA GLY A 5 5.07 -0.49 -19.08
C GLY A 5 5.89 0.50 -19.89
N SER A 6 5.27 1.55 -20.43
CA SER A 6 5.95 2.50 -21.33
C SER A 6 6.21 3.87 -20.72
N SER A 7 5.44 4.28 -19.72
CA SER A 7 5.51 5.65 -19.17
C SER A 7 5.16 5.68 -17.69
N THR A 8 5.80 6.58 -16.96
CA THR A 8 5.48 6.90 -15.56
C THR A 8 4.58 8.13 -15.45
N GLU A 9 3.97 8.57 -16.56
CA GLU A 9 3.06 9.71 -16.55
C GLU A 9 1.93 9.52 -15.52
N GLY A 10 1.64 10.56 -14.76
CA GLY A 10 0.66 10.52 -13.68
C GLY A 10 1.21 10.13 -12.33
N TRP A 11 2.41 9.56 -12.27
CA TRP A 11 3.06 9.13 -11.03
C TRP A 11 4.05 10.19 -10.52
N ARG A 12 4.05 10.40 -9.22
CA ARG A 12 5.05 11.22 -8.51
C ARG A 12 5.27 10.72 -7.10
N GLY A 13 6.31 11.20 -6.45
CA GLY A 13 6.53 10.92 -5.04
C GLY A 13 5.40 11.49 -4.19
N TYR A 14 5.08 10.77 -3.13
CA TYR A 14 4.16 11.25 -2.09
C TYR A 14 4.79 12.48 -1.43
N GLY A 15 4.06 13.60 -1.42
CA GLY A 15 4.58 14.85 -0.89
C GLY A 15 5.68 15.50 -1.73
N MET A 16 5.87 15.07 -2.98
CA MET A 16 6.89 15.55 -3.90
C MET A 16 6.28 16.00 -5.21
N GLU A 17 7.04 16.78 -5.99
CA GLU A 17 6.57 17.27 -7.31
C GLU A 17 6.91 16.31 -8.44
N THR A 18 7.93 15.48 -8.29
CA THR A 18 8.43 14.56 -9.31
C THR A 18 8.54 13.14 -8.79
N LEU A 19 8.73 12.20 -9.72
CA LEU A 19 8.96 10.81 -9.36
C LEU A 19 10.40 10.65 -8.82
N PRO A 20 10.57 10.03 -7.63
CA PRO A 20 11.92 9.79 -7.10
C PRO A 20 12.75 8.90 -8.02
N ALA A 21 14.05 9.17 -8.11
CA ALA A 21 14.95 8.55 -9.10
C ALA A 21 15.09 7.02 -8.93
N ARG A 22 14.85 6.48 -7.73
CA ARG A 22 14.94 5.02 -7.53
C ARG A 22 13.73 4.26 -8.08
N TRP A 23 12.67 4.96 -8.51
CA TRP A 23 11.57 4.36 -9.25
C TRP A 23 11.86 4.45 -10.74
N THR A 24 11.95 3.32 -11.40
CA THR A 24 12.32 3.22 -12.82
C THR A 24 11.40 2.28 -13.59
N ILE A 25 11.51 2.29 -14.90
CA ILE A 25 10.88 1.27 -15.75
C ILE A 25 11.97 0.26 -16.10
N GLU A 26 11.75 -1.00 -15.73
CA GLU A 26 12.64 -2.10 -16.05
C GLU A 26 11.82 -3.26 -16.64
N ASP A 27 12.15 -3.66 -17.86
CA ASP A 27 11.47 -4.76 -18.56
C ASP A 27 9.94 -4.59 -18.60
N GLY A 28 9.47 -3.36 -18.82
CA GLY A 28 8.05 -3.05 -18.84
C GLY A 28 7.37 -3.01 -17.47
N CYS A 29 8.15 -3.03 -16.38
CA CYS A 29 7.65 -2.99 -15.02
C CYS A 29 8.01 -1.67 -14.35
N LEU A 30 7.13 -1.21 -13.46
CA LEU A 30 7.44 -0.12 -12.56
C LEU A 30 8.21 -0.71 -11.37
N LYS A 31 9.48 -0.34 -11.24
CA LYS A 31 10.37 -0.93 -10.26
C LYS A 31 10.86 0.10 -9.24
N ILE A 32 10.77 -0.24 -7.96
CA ILE A 32 11.54 0.43 -6.93
C ILE A 32 12.89 -0.28 -6.79
N ASN A 33 13.97 0.46 -6.97
CA ASN A 33 15.32 -0.02 -6.81
C ASN A 33 15.74 0.15 -5.35
N GLY A 34 16.05 -0.97 -4.71
CA GLY A 34 16.35 -0.97 -3.29
C GLY A 34 17.63 -0.24 -2.95
N SER A 35 17.64 0.36 -1.78
CA SER A 35 18.80 1.06 -1.22
C SER A 35 19.45 0.28 -0.08
N GLY A 36 18.72 -0.70 0.48
CA GLY A 36 19.13 -1.40 1.70
C GLY A 36 18.94 -0.60 2.98
N GLY A 37 18.42 0.64 2.89
CA GLY A 37 18.30 1.56 4.02
C GLY A 37 16.98 1.58 4.76
N GLY A 38 16.01 0.77 4.33
CA GLY A 38 14.67 0.80 4.91
C GLY A 38 13.84 2.00 4.46
N GLU A 39 12.67 2.19 5.08
CA GLU A 39 11.65 3.13 4.63
C GLU A 39 12.03 4.61 4.75
N ALA A 40 12.77 4.98 5.78
CA ALA A 40 12.76 6.36 6.26
C ALA A 40 13.90 7.26 5.81
N HIS A 41 14.96 6.76 5.16
CA HIS A 41 16.20 7.53 5.15
C HIS A 41 17.01 7.50 3.87
N VAL A 42 16.36 7.41 2.71
CA VAL A 42 17.15 7.26 1.49
C VAL A 42 16.94 8.41 0.54
N ALA A 43 18.06 9.04 0.19
CA ALA A 43 18.09 10.00 -0.90
C ALA A 43 17.57 9.34 -2.19
N ASP A 44 16.86 10.11 -3.01
CA ASP A 44 16.32 9.71 -4.32
C ASP A 44 15.21 8.65 -4.26
N GLY A 45 14.64 8.40 -3.07
CA GLY A 45 13.54 7.47 -2.89
C GLY A 45 12.34 8.09 -2.21
N GLY A 46 11.41 7.24 -1.84
CA GLY A 46 10.16 7.58 -1.16
C GLY A 46 8.98 6.86 -1.77
N ASP A 47 7.86 6.89 -1.06
CA ASP A 47 6.61 6.32 -1.55
C ASP A 47 6.09 7.13 -2.73
N ILE A 48 5.34 6.49 -3.62
CA ILE A 48 4.78 7.15 -4.79
C ILE A 48 3.27 7.02 -4.82
N ILE A 49 2.63 7.97 -5.51
CA ILE A 49 1.19 7.96 -5.73
C ILE A 49 0.89 8.19 -7.21
N PHE A 50 -0.23 7.65 -7.67
CA PHE A 50 -0.81 8.04 -8.94
C PHE A 50 -1.57 9.36 -8.71
N ALA A 51 -0.93 10.47 -9.06
CA ALA A 51 -1.39 11.80 -8.68
C ALA A 51 -2.39 12.43 -9.66
N ALA A 52 -2.59 11.80 -10.82
CA ALA A 52 -3.49 12.35 -11.85
C ALA A 52 -4.97 12.28 -11.44
N GLN A 53 -5.33 11.41 -10.49
CA GLN A 53 -6.72 11.22 -10.10
C GLN A 53 -6.82 10.64 -8.69
N LYS A 54 -7.82 11.08 -7.95
CA LYS A 54 -8.26 10.43 -6.71
C LYS A 54 -9.38 9.44 -7.04
N PHE A 55 -9.47 8.38 -6.24
CA PHE A 55 -10.45 7.32 -6.44
C PHE A 55 -11.31 7.13 -5.20
N LYS A 56 -12.58 6.84 -5.41
CA LYS A 56 -13.56 6.61 -4.34
C LYS A 56 -14.11 5.19 -4.38
N ASN A 57 -14.79 4.84 -5.47
CA ASN A 57 -15.31 3.50 -5.72
C ASN A 57 -14.58 2.93 -6.93
N PHE A 58 -13.90 1.80 -6.76
CA PHE A 58 -13.02 1.29 -7.81
C PHE A 58 -12.64 -0.17 -7.59
N GLU A 59 -12.13 -0.80 -8.65
CA GLU A 59 -11.34 -2.02 -8.58
C GLU A 59 -9.93 -1.70 -9.08
N LEU A 60 -8.94 -1.94 -8.24
CA LEU A 60 -7.53 -1.87 -8.60
C LEU A 60 -7.01 -3.27 -8.89
N GLU A 61 -6.38 -3.45 -10.04
CA GLU A 61 -5.72 -4.71 -10.40
C GLU A 61 -4.28 -4.45 -10.74
N LEU A 62 -3.41 -5.31 -10.28
CA LEU A 62 -1.98 -5.26 -10.60
C LEU A 62 -1.31 -6.61 -10.33
N GLU A 63 -0.05 -6.72 -10.75
CA GLU A 63 0.80 -7.82 -10.36
C GLU A 63 2.06 -7.28 -9.71
N TRP A 64 2.58 -7.99 -8.72
CA TRP A 64 3.83 -7.64 -8.06
C TRP A 64 4.76 -8.83 -7.95
N LYS A 65 6.06 -8.53 -7.92
CA LYS A 65 7.14 -9.49 -7.70
C LYS A 65 8.15 -8.86 -6.75
N VAL A 66 8.62 -9.63 -5.80
CA VAL A 66 9.64 -9.18 -4.83
C VAL A 66 10.94 -9.95 -5.02
N ALA A 67 12.06 -9.28 -4.77
CA ALA A 67 13.34 -9.95 -4.58
C ALA A 67 13.34 -10.62 -3.20
N LYS A 68 14.30 -11.52 -2.97
CA LYS A 68 14.42 -12.22 -1.69
C LYS A 68 14.53 -11.23 -0.52
N GLY A 69 13.68 -11.41 0.49
CA GLY A 69 13.66 -10.57 1.68
C GLY A 69 13.06 -9.19 1.48
N SER A 70 12.37 -8.92 0.38
CA SER A 70 11.86 -7.59 0.06
C SER A 70 10.48 -7.31 0.65
N ASN A 71 10.22 -6.01 0.83
CA ASN A 71 8.99 -5.46 1.41
C ASN A 71 8.56 -4.24 0.61
N SER A 72 7.27 -4.11 0.38
CA SER A 72 6.60 -2.93 -0.13
C SER A 72 5.15 -2.90 0.39
N GLY A 73 4.29 -2.12 -0.20
CA GLY A 73 2.88 -2.05 0.17
C GLY A 73 2.08 -1.32 -0.88
N ILE A 74 0.79 -1.62 -0.93
CA ILE A 74 -0.17 -0.98 -1.83
C ILE A 74 -1.13 -0.17 -0.97
N PHE A 75 -1.27 1.12 -1.26
CA PHE A 75 -2.11 2.04 -0.51
C PHE A 75 -3.32 2.45 -1.35
N ILE A 76 -4.46 2.58 -0.69
CA ILE A 76 -5.68 3.13 -1.28
C ILE A 76 -6.19 4.27 -0.42
N LEU A 77 -6.98 5.15 -1.00
CA LEU A 77 -7.58 6.30 -0.31
C LEU A 77 -6.55 7.18 0.42
N ALA A 78 -5.32 7.22 -0.07
CA ALA A 78 -4.23 7.97 0.56
C ALA A 78 -4.45 9.47 0.45
N GLN A 79 -4.05 10.18 1.50
CA GLN A 79 -4.08 11.65 1.55
C GLN A 79 -2.67 12.17 1.78
N GLU A 80 -2.35 13.30 1.15
CA GLU A 80 -1.10 14.00 1.45
C GLU A 80 -1.33 14.92 2.64
N VAL A 81 -0.79 14.55 3.80
CA VAL A 81 -0.99 15.26 5.07
C VAL A 81 0.28 15.98 5.46
N LYS A 82 0.23 17.31 5.50
CA LYS A 82 1.36 18.13 5.96
C LYS A 82 1.36 18.26 7.48
N LYS A 83 2.54 18.21 8.05
CA LYS A 83 2.79 18.60 9.44
C LYS A 83 2.91 20.13 9.54
N GLU A 84 2.93 20.64 10.75
CA GLU A 84 3.10 22.08 11.03
C GLU A 84 4.43 22.64 10.49
N ASP A 85 5.48 21.81 10.45
CA ASP A 85 6.80 22.20 9.95
C ASP A 85 6.91 22.21 8.42
N GLY A 86 5.82 21.88 7.70
CA GLY A 86 5.78 21.83 6.24
C GLY A 86 6.19 20.51 5.63
N THR A 87 6.70 19.56 6.40
CA THR A 87 6.97 18.21 5.92
C THR A 87 5.70 17.38 5.90
N TYR A 88 5.74 16.22 5.22
CA TYR A 88 4.57 15.36 5.12
C TYR A 88 4.62 14.23 6.14
N GLU A 89 3.46 13.86 6.65
CA GLU A 89 3.29 12.62 7.41
C GLU A 89 3.52 11.41 6.50
N PRO A 90 3.92 10.25 7.05
CA PRO A 90 4.02 9.05 6.21
C PRO A 90 2.67 8.68 5.59
N ILE A 91 2.69 8.13 4.37
CA ILE A 91 1.48 7.77 3.65
C ILE A 91 0.59 6.78 4.44
N TYR A 92 1.21 5.85 5.17
CA TYR A 92 0.49 4.78 5.86
C TYR A 92 -0.34 5.23 7.05
N ILE A 93 -0.20 6.46 7.53
CA ILE A 93 -1.07 6.95 8.62
C ILE A 93 -2.45 7.37 8.13
N SER A 94 -2.62 7.58 6.84
CA SER A 94 -3.89 7.99 6.24
C SER A 94 -4.50 6.93 5.32
N SER A 95 -3.77 5.86 5.03
CA SER A 95 -4.13 4.90 3.99
C SER A 95 -4.11 3.47 4.50
N PRO A 96 -5.19 2.71 4.32
CA PRO A 96 -5.13 1.27 4.53
C PRO A 96 -4.08 0.66 3.60
N GLU A 97 -3.28 -0.25 4.14
CA GLU A 97 -2.19 -0.88 3.40
C GLU A 97 -2.49 -2.34 3.11
N CYS A 98 -2.42 -2.71 1.82
CA CYS A 98 -2.37 -4.09 1.37
C CYS A 98 -0.90 -4.49 1.27
N GLN A 99 -0.45 -5.37 2.14
CA GLN A 99 0.97 -5.72 2.28
C GLN A 99 1.53 -6.40 1.03
N VAL A 100 2.78 -6.04 0.70
CA VAL A 100 3.60 -6.72 -0.32
C VAL A 100 4.87 -7.19 0.36
N LEU A 101 5.08 -8.51 0.41
CA LEU A 101 6.14 -9.07 1.24
C LEU A 101 6.62 -10.42 0.71
N ASP A 102 7.94 -10.66 0.85
CA ASP A 102 8.47 -12.01 0.79
C ASP A 102 8.21 -12.68 2.15
N ASN A 103 7.13 -13.45 2.23
CA ASN A 103 6.69 -14.05 3.48
C ASN A 103 7.67 -15.06 4.09
N GLU A 104 8.53 -15.66 3.26
CA GLU A 104 9.51 -16.66 3.72
C GLU A 104 10.74 -16.04 4.36
N ASN A 105 11.20 -14.90 3.81
CA ASN A 105 12.53 -14.36 4.13
C ASN A 105 12.51 -13.01 4.84
N HIS A 106 11.41 -12.27 4.81
CA HIS A 106 11.35 -10.98 5.49
C HIS A 106 10.88 -11.17 6.94
N PRO A 107 11.59 -10.58 7.93
CA PRO A 107 11.23 -10.75 9.34
C PRO A 107 9.83 -10.24 9.71
N ASP A 108 9.28 -9.26 8.99
CA ASP A 108 7.95 -8.71 9.28
C ASP A 108 6.84 -9.76 9.16
N ALA A 109 7.06 -10.83 8.39
CA ALA A 109 6.09 -11.92 8.27
C ALA A 109 5.80 -12.62 9.61
N ARG A 110 6.74 -12.57 10.54
CA ARG A 110 6.64 -13.21 11.87
C ARG A 110 6.23 -12.22 12.95
N LEU A 111 6.12 -10.95 12.63
CA LEU A 111 5.68 -9.91 13.54
C LEU A 111 4.16 -9.75 13.46
N GLY A 112 3.63 -8.90 14.33
CA GLY A 112 2.18 -8.73 14.41
C GLY A 112 1.49 -9.91 15.04
N LYS A 113 0.28 -10.22 14.59
CA LYS A 113 -0.55 -11.28 15.15
C LYS A 113 -1.18 -12.12 14.04
N ASP A 114 -1.10 -13.44 14.15
CA ASP A 114 -1.77 -14.38 13.24
C ASP A 114 -1.42 -14.22 11.76
N GLY A 115 -0.24 -13.66 11.44
CA GLY A 115 0.18 -13.43 10.07
C GLY A 115 -0.38 -12.16 9.44
N ASN A 116 -0.85 -11.20 10.24
CA ASN A 116 -1.47 -9.97 9.74
C ASN A 116 -0.48 -8.96 9.14
N ARG A 117 0.81 -9.31 9.04
CA ARG A 117 1.81 -8.54 8.30
C ARG A 117 2.36 -9.29 7.09
N MET A 118 1.81 -10.45 6.76
CA MET A 118 2.12 -11.16 5.52
C MET A 118 1.44 -10.51 4.32
N SER A 119 1.86 -10.90 3.10
CA SER A 119 1.36 -10.31 1.86
C SER A 119 -0.16 -10.38 1.75
N SER A 120 -0.75 -9.35 1.15
CA SER A 120 -2.19 -9.12 0.95
C SER A 120 -3.02 -8.97 2.23
N SER A 121 -2.40 -9.05 3.41
CA SER A 121 -3.08 -8.70 4.67
C SER A 121 -3.42 -7.20 4.67
N LEU A 122 -4.47 -6.85 5.39
CA LEU A 122 -4.61 -5.46 5.85
C LEU A 122 -3.59 -5.29 6.97
N TYR A 123 -2.52 -4.56 6.69
CA TYR A 123 -1.32 -4.51 7.53
C TYR A 123 -1.65 -4.27 9.01
N ASP A 124 -1.12 -5.14 9.85
CA ASP A 124 -1.26 -5.12 11.33
C ASP A 124 -2.71 -5.24 11.84
N MET A 125 -3.68 -5.53 10.98
CA MET A 125 -5.09 -5.61 11.38
C MET A 125 -5.75 -6.94 11.01
N ILE A 126 -5.78 -7.30 9.72
CA ILE A 126 -6.45 -8.53 9.27
C ILE A 126 -5.48 -9.39 8.46
N PRO A 127 -5.22 -10.63 8.91
CA PRO A 127 -4.39 -11.55 8.12
C PRO A 127 -5.09 -12.00 6.84
N ALA A 128 -4.33 -12.12 5.75
CA ALA A 128 -4.82 -12.73 4.52
C ALA A 128 -5.05 -14.23 4.75
N LYS A 129 -6.24 -14.71 4.49
CA LYS A 129 -6.61 -16.14 4.63
C LYS A 129 -7.51 -16.55 3.47
N PRO A 130 -7.12 -17.60 2.69
CA PRO A 130 -5.86 -18.34 2.78
C PRO A 130 -4.66 -17.48 2.38
N GLN A 131 -3.48 -17.82 2.90
CA GLN A 131 -2.24 -17.18 2.45
C GLN A 131 -1.69 -17.98 1.26
N ASN A 132 -1.94 -17.48 0.06
CA ASN A 132 -1.63 -18.18 -1.18
C ASN A 132 -0.59 -17.46 -2.04
N SER A 133 0.29 -16.65 -1.41
CA SER A 133 1.34 -15.97 -2.15
C SER A 133 2.34 -16.95 -2.75
N LYS A 134 2.90 -16.56 -3.89
CA LYS A 134 4.00 -17.28 -4.53
C LYS A 134 5.32 -16.77 -3.98
N PRO A 135 6.38 -17.59 -4.02
CA PRO A 135 7.70 -17.19 -3.49
C PRO A 135 8.31 -15.99 -4.19
N ALA A 136 9.35 -15.41 -3.56
CA ALA A 136 10.15 -14.35 -4.16
C ALA A 136 10.63 -14.76 -5.55
N GLY A 137 10.63 -13.80 -6.48
CA GLY A 137 10.98 -14.04 -7.88
C GLY A 137 9.81 -14.45 -8.76
N GLU A 138 8.66 -14.76 -8.19
CA GLU A 138 7.44 -15.07 -8.94
C GLU A 138 6.43 -13.93 -8.85
N TRP A 139 5.57 -13.84 -9.89
CA TRP A 139 4.53 -12.82 -9.93
C TRP A 139 3.32 -13.24 -9.11
N ASN A 140 2.83 -12.32 -8.30
CA ASN A 140 1.57 -12.44 -7.57
C ASN A 140 0.57 -11.42 -8.13
N LYS A 141 -0.66 -11.84 -8.28
CA LYS A 141 -1.75 -10.99 -8.76
C LYS A 141 -2.56 -10.47 -7.59
N VAL A 142 -2.86 -9.19 -7.60
CA VAL A 142 -3.68 -8.54 -6.57
C VAL A 142 -4.84 -7.81 -7.22
N LYS A 143 -6.01 -7.91 -6.60
CA LYS A 143 -7.13 -7.03 -6.87
C LYS A 143 -7.63 -6.46 -5.55
N ILE A 144 -7.89 -5.16 -5.53
CA ILE A 144 -8.51 -4.49 -4.39
C ILE A 144 -9.82 -3.88 -4.87
N LEU A 145 -10.92 -4.41 -4.39
CA LEU A 145 -12.25 -3.83 -4.60
C LEU A 145 -12.52 -2.85 -3.46
N CYS A 146 -12.93 -1.64 -3.79
CA CYS A 146 -13.37 -0.63 -2.84
C CYS A 146 -14.70 -0.06 -3.32
N TYR A 147 -15.78 -0.36 -2.62
CA TYR A 147 -17.12 0.08 -3.02
C TYR A 147 -17.94 0.49 -1.80
N LYS A 148 -18.28 1.75 -1.71
CA LYS A 148 -19.07 2.32 -0.61
C LYS A 148 -18.54 1.88 0.77
N GLY A 149 -17.22 1.89 0.94
CA GLY A 149 -16.57 1.52 2.19
C GLY A 149 -16.29 0.03 2.37
N THR A 150 -16.88 -0.84 1.58
CA THR A 150 -16.53 -2.26 1.57
C THR A 150 -15.24 -2.44 0.77
N VAL A 151 -14.23 -3.02 1.39
CA VAL A 151 -12.94 -3.30 0.76
C VAL A 151 -12.65 -4.80 0.81
N VAL A 152 -12.26 -5.36 -0.33
CA VAL A 152 -11.88 -6.77 -0.42
C VAL A 152 -10.51 -6.86 -1.09
N HIS A 153 -9.59 -7.58 -0.45
CA HIS A 153 -8.32 -7.94 -1.08
C HIS A 153 -8.42 -9.33 -1.69
N TYR A 154 -8.05 -9.42 -2.95
CA TYR A 154 -7.88 -10.71 -3.64
C TYR A 154 -6.40 -10.94 -3.88
N GLN A 155 -5.91 -12.11 -3.58
CA GLN A 155 -4.56 -12.53 -3.91
C GLN A 155 -4.62 -13.79 -4.76
N ASN A 156 -4.03 -13.73 -5.96
CA ASN A 156 -4.03 -14.85 -6.92
C ASN A 156 -5.46 -15.39 -7.15
N ASP A 157 -6.38 -14.45 -7.42
CA ASP A 157 -7.80 -14.68 -7.76
C ASP A 157 -8.68 -15.19 -6.60
N VAL A 158 -8.15 -15.22 -5.37
CA VAL A 158 -8.89 -15.67 -4.19
C VAL A 158 -9.13 -14.48 -3.23
N PRO A 159 -10.37 -14.23 -2.77
CA PRO A 159 -10.60 -13.21 -1.74
C PRO A 159 -9.97 -13.67 -0.42
N VAL A 160 -9.13 -12.83 0.16
CA VAL A 160 -8.35 -13.17 1.35
C VAL A 160 -8.57 -12.24 2.53
N VAL A 161 -9.10 -11.02 2.30
CA VAL A 161 -9.41 -10.02 3.33
C VAL A 161 -10.66 -9.27 2.93
N GLU A 162 -11.52 -8.99 3.90
CA GLU A 162 -12.65 -8.08 3.72
C GLU A 162 -12.80 -7.20 4.95
N TYR A 163 -13.06 -5.92 4.74
CA TYR A 163 -13.34 -4.98 5.82
C TYR A 163 -14.28 -3.87 5.35
N HIS A 164 -14.87 -3.17 6.31
CA HIS A 164 -15.87 -2.14 6.05
C HIS A 164 -15.45 -0.85 6.74
N LEU A 165 -15.02 0.12 5.93
CA LEU A 165 -14.59 1.44 6.40
C LEU A 165 -15.77 2.21 7.01
N TRP A 166 -15.47 3.14 7.90
CA TRP A 166 -16.42 4.07 8.51
C TRP A 166 -17.53 3.40 9.30
N THR A 167 -17.23 2.25 9.91
CA THR A 167 -18.16 1.49 10.75
C THR A 167 -17.63 1.40 12.18
N PRO A 168 -18.48 1.09 13.17
CA PRO A 168 -18.01 0.82 14.52
C PRO A 168 -16.98 -0.32 14.59
N GLN A 169 -17.13 -1.34 13.75
CA GLN A 169 -16.20 -2.46 13.67
C GLN A 169 -14.81 -2.01 13.17
N TRP A 170 -14.78 -1.09 12.21
CA TRP A 170 -13.53 -0.51 11.73
C TRP A 170 -12.83 0.25 12.86
N THR A 171 -13.55 1.10 13.57
CA THR A 171 -13.02 1.86 14.71
C THR A 171 -12.46 0.93 15.78
N GLU A 172 -13.19 -0.13 16.12
CA GLU A 172 -12.75 -1.12 17.13
C GLU A 172 -11.46 -1.82 16.69
N MET A 173 -11.38 -2.20 15.41
CA MET A 173 -10.19 -2.83 14.86
C MET A 173 -8.96 -1.91 14.90
N LEU A 174 -9.12 -0.65 14.56
CA LEU A 174 -8.06 0.35 14.68
C LEU A 174 -7.57 0.48 16.10
N GLN A 175 -8.47 0.48 17.08
CA GLN A 175 -8.12 0.57 18.49
C GLN A 175 -7.31 -0.61 19.01
N LYS A 176 -7.38 -1.75 18.33
CA LYS A 176 -6.63 -2.95 18.69
C LYS A 176 -5.31 -3.09 17.92
N SER A 177 -5.01 -2.15 17.02
CA SER A 177 -3.80 -2.14 16.19
C SER A 177 -2.77 -1.15 16.71
N LYS A 178 -1.64 -1.08 16.02
CA LYS A 178 -0.63 -0.05 16.28
C LYS A 178 -1.12 1.36 15.97
N PHE A 179 -2.24 1.49 15.27
CA PHE A 179 -2.87 2.76 14.93
C PHE A 179 -3.96 3.19 15.91
N SER A 180 -3.95 2.66 17.12
CA SER A 180 -4.93 3.03 18.15
C SER A 180 -4.78 4.49 18.55
N GLU A 181 -5.88 5.08 19.03
CA GLU A 181 -5.87 6.46 19.52
C GLU A 181 -4.85 6.67 20.64
N GLU A 182 -4.68 5.67 21.51
CA GLU A 182 -3.70 5.71 22.59
C GLU A 182 -2.26 5.72 22.10
N LYS A 183 -1.95 4.85 21.11
CA LYS A 183 -0.58 4.67 20.62
C LYS A 183 -0.19 5.69 19.56
N TRP A 184 -1.12 6.07 18.71
CA TRP A 184 -0.86 6.97 17.59
C TRP A 184 -2.11 7.78 17.23
N PRO A 185 -2.42 8.84 17.99
CA PRO A 185 -3.67 9.61 17.80
C PRO A 185 -3.86 10.17 16.40
N ASP A 186 -2.81 10.66 15.75
CA ASP A 186 -2.92 11.24 14.41
C ASP A 186 -3.26 10.17 13.36
N ALA A 187 -2.63 9.01 13.44
CA ALA A 187 -2.95 7.89 12.55
C ALA A 187 -4.37 7.39 12.78
N PHE A 188 -4.78 7.25 14.03
CA PHE A 188 -6.14 6.84 14.36
C PHE A 188 -7.17 7.79 13.76
N LYS A 189 -7.00 9.09 13.94
CA LYS A 189 -7.93 10.09 13.41
C LYS A 189 -8.06 10.00 11.90
N LEU A 190 -6.94 9.90 11.19
CA LEU A 190 -6.93 9.86 9.74
C LEU A 190 -7.49 8.55 9.19
N LEU A 191 -7.10 7.41 9.75
CA LEU A 191 -7.58 6.11 9.31
C LEU A 191 -9.03 5.84 9.70
N ASN A 192 -9.49 6.38 10.83
CA ASN A 192 -10.88 6.24 11.22
C ASN A 192 -11.82 6.95 10.24
N ASN A 193 -11.40 8.09 9.70
CA ASN A 193 -12.10 8.79 8.61
C ASN A 193 -11.34 8.69 7.31
N CYS A 194 -11.03 7.47 6.90
CA CYS A 194 -10.23 7.16 5.73
C CYS A 194 -10.78 7.84 4.48
N GLY A 195 -9.91 8.48 3.70
CA GLY A 195 -10.30 9.24 2.51
C GLY A 195 -10.78 10.66 2.80
N GLY A 196 -10.86 11.07 4.07
CA GLY A 196 -11.27 12.41 4.47
C GLY A 196 -12.73 12.70 4.21
N GLU A 197 -13.05 13.97 4.09
CA GLU A 197 -14.42 14.46 3.94
C GLU A 197 -15.18 13.85 2.76
N ASN A 198 -14.47 13.65 1.64
CA ASN A 198 -15.09 13.13 0.41
C ASN A 198 -14.98 11.62 0.25
N HIS A 199 -14.33 10.94 1.20
CA HIS A 199 -14.09 9.49 1.15
C HIS A 199 -13.40 9.06 -0.16
N GLU A 200 -12.40 9.82 -0.59
CA GLU A 200 -11.61 9.53 -1.78
C GLU A 200 -10.12 9.78 -1.51
N GLY A 201 -9.26 9.21 -2.33
CA GLY A 201 -7.83 9.42 -2.18
C GLY A 201 -7.02 8.79 -3.29
N TYR A 202 -5.71 8.86 -3.12
CA TYR A 202 -4.74 8.37 -4.09
C TYR A 202 -4.45 6.89 -3.89
N ILE A 203 -4.10 6.24 -4.99
CA ILE A 203 -3.47 4.92 -4.99
C ILE A 203 -1.96 5.14 -4.96
N GLY A 204 -1.25 4.38 -4.15
CA GLY A 204 0.20 4.51 -4.03
C GLY A 204 0.91 3.21 -3.70
N PHE A 205 2.24 3.27 -3.79
CA PHE A 205 3.14 2.15 -3.49
C PHE A 205 4.25 2.59 -2.55
N GLN A 206 4.68 1.66 -1.70
CA GLN A 206 5.68 1.92 -0.69
C GLN A 206 7.10 1.67 -1.21
N ASP A 207 8.01 2.55 -0.81
CA ASP A 207 9.46 2.33 -0.88
C ASP A 207 9.93 1.91 0.51
N HIS A 208 10.23 0.64 0.67
CA HIS A 208 10.78 0.10 1.93
C HIS A 208 12.29 -0.19 1.84
N GLY A 209 12.95 0.31 0.79
CA GLY A 209 14.38 0.14 0.60
C GLY A 209 14.77 -1.16 -0.10
N ASP A 210 13.83 -1.86 -0.69
CA ASP A 210 14.02 -3.17 -1.30
C ASP A 210 13.56 -3.19 -2.77
N ASP A 211 14.04 -4.16 -3.54
CA ASP A 211 13.67 -4.33 -4.93
C ASP A 211 12.29 -4.98 -5.06
N VAL A 212 11.36 -4.25 -5.68
CA VAL A 212 10.01 -4.73 -5.96
C VAL A 212 9.58 -4.25 -7.34
N TRP A 213 8.91 -5.11 -8.08
CA TRP A 213 8.40 -4.83 -9.42
C TRP A 213 6.87 -4.86 -9.43
N PHE A 214 6.27 -3.90 -10.11
CA PHE A 214 4.83 -3.82 -10.35
C PHE A 214 4.56 -3.74 -11.85
N ARG A 215 3.48 -4.38 -12.30
CA ARG A 215 3.07 -4.31 -13.71
C ARG A 215 1.56 -4.46 -13.86
N ASN A 216 1.06 -4.15 -15.06
CA ASN A 216 -0.35 -4.31 -15.42
C ASN A 216 -1.28 -3.60 -14.43
N ILE A 217 -0.94 -2.36 -14.10
CA ILE A 217 -1.67 -1.57 -13.11
C ILE A 217 -2.86 -0.90 -13.79
N LYS A 218 -4.06 -1.29 -13.41
CA LYS A 218 -5.29 -0.71 -13.94
C LYS A 218 -6.35 -0.51 -12.88
N VAL A 219 -7.20 0.47 -13.10
CA VAL A 219 -8.35 0.77 -12.24
C VAL A 219 -9.61 0.78 -13.11
N THR A 220 -10.64 0.13 -12.62
CA THR A 220 -12.00 0.21 -13.15
C THR A 220 -12.85 0.97 -12.15
N VAL A 221 -13.52 2.00 -12.60
CA VAL A 221 -14.37 2.86 -11.76
C VAL A 221 -15.83 2.46 -11.85
#